data_884cdf58e3c3a17ba6f98d170228ba96
#
_entry.id   884cdf58e3c3a17ba6f98d170228ba96
#
_cell.length_a   1.000
_cell.length_b   1.000
_cell.length_c   1.000
_cell.angle_alpha   90.00
_cell.angle_beta   90.00
_cell.angle_gamma   90.00
#
_symmetry.space_group_name_H-M   'P 1'
#
loop_
_entity.id
_entity.type
_entity.pdbx_description
1 polymer ?
#
loop_
_entity_poly.entity_id
_entity_poly.type
_entity_poly.pdbx_seq_one_letter_code
_entity_poly.pdbx_strand_id
1 'polypeptide(L)'
;DALPISDQLQEIGTLFILLTGGEPLLYPDFKELYIRLKEKGFILTINTNATLIDDETVRLFQRLKPRRVNVSLYGVTNGTYLNLCHATNGFDRCLEGLKRLKEYGIDTKLNLTLTRQNIKEHRQMLELADEWDLPMLTNSYISVYSRPGCATTLPLDTCRPVPDEVAHAEVEALEHKYGKEYTSYATHVLQQLERGESPVPAEGIGLACRAGKSSAWINWQGVMTPCVDMETPAVSLLSTTVSDAWKQIVTKCEQLPFHKECAGCTLRSICDVCYANARNEKEQCGGIGYLCRIAKSKKKQMKGSL
;
A
#
# COMPACT_ATOMS: atom_id res chain seq x y z
N ASP A 1 11.64 -21.50 4.49
CA ASP A 1 12.85 -20.92 3.91
C ASP A 1 12.50 -20.17 2.63
N ALA A 2 12.88 -18.90 2.52
CA ALA A 2 12.58 -18.04 1.36
C ALA A 2 13.55 -18.29 0.18
N LEU A 3 14.72 -18.90 0.42
CA LEU A 3 15.74 -19.06 -0.61
C LEU A 3 15.33 -20.02 -1.73
N PRO A 4 14.76 -21.22 -1.47
CA PRO A 4 14.25 -22.09 -2.53
C PRO A 4 13.14 -21.45 -3.36
N ILE A 5 12.30 -20.61 -2.74
CA ILE A 5 11.28 -19.84 -3.47
C ILE A 5 11.94 -18.81 -4.37
N SER A 6 13.04 -18.17 -3.93
CA SER A 6 13.75 -17.17 -4.73
C SER A 6 14.43 -17.78 -5.97
N ASP A 7 14.92 -19.02 -5.89
CA ASP A 7 15.45 -19.74 -7.06
C ASP A 7 14.36 -19.92 -8.12
N GLN A 8 13.21 -20.42 -7.73
CA GLN A 8 12.08 -20.61 -8.63
C GLN A 8 11.52 -19.29 -9.18
N LEU A 9 11.53 -18.20 -8.38
CA LEU A 9 11.15 -16.86 -8.87
C LEU A 9 12.12 -16.37 -9.95
N GLN A 10 13.42 -16.63 -9.82
CA GLN A 10 14.42 -16.29 -10.82
C GLN A 10 14.19 -17.10 -12.12
N GLU A 11 13.91 -18.39 -12.00
CA GLU A 11 13.64 -19.28 -13.15
C GLU A 11 12.44 -18.82 -13.98
N ILE A 12 11.39 -18.29 -13.36
CA ILE A 12 10.21 -17.76 -14.08
C ILE A 12 10.38 -16.31 -14.55
N GLY A 13 11.58 -15.72 -14.40
CA GLY A 13 11.90 -14.39 -14.89
C GLY A 13 11.40 -13.24 -14.02
N THR A 14 11.15 -13.44 -12.73
CA THR A 14 10.81 -12.36 -11.80
C THR A 14 11.97 -11.37 -11.73
N LEU A 15 11.68 -10.07 -11.87
CA LEU A 15 12.69 -9.00 -11.79
C LEU A 15 12.60 -8.22 -10.49
N PHE A 16 11.40 -7.95 -10.01
CA PHE A 16 11.15 -7.07 -8.88
C PHE A 16 10.64 -7.86 -7.68
N ILE A 17 11.25 -7.64 -6.52
CA ILE A 17 10.77 -8.17 -5.25
C ILE A 17 10.59 -7.01 -4.27
N LEU A 18 9.43 -6.97 -3.62
CA LEU A 18 9.15 -6.11 -2.49
C LEU A 18 9.27 -6.92 -1.20
N LEU A 19 10.25 -6.60 -0.37
CA LEU A 19 10.39 -7.16 0.97
C LEU A 19 9.53 -6.35 1.95
N THR A 20 8.67 -7.05 2.64
CA THR A 20 7.72 -6.47 3.62
C THR A 20 7.33 -7.53 4.64
N GLY A 21 6.42 -7.21 5.54
CA GLY A 21 5.94 -8.15 6.55
C GLY A 21 5.17 -7.39 7.62
N GLY A 22 5.39 -7.69 8.92
CA GLY A 22 5.19 -6.73 9.98
C GLY A 22 6.29 -5.67 9.84
N GLU A 23 7.50 -6.01 10.30
CA GLU A 23 8.72 -5.23 10.00
C GLU A 23 9.79 -6.19 9.47
N PRO A 24 10.23 -6.07 8.21
CA PRO A 24 11.18 -7.01 7.61
C PRO A 24 12.54 -7.02 8.32
N LEU A 25 12.97 -5.90 8.90
CA LEU A 25 14.24 -5.80 9.61
C LEU A 25 14.24 -6.53 10.97
N LEU A 26 13.09 -7.00 11.43
CA LEU A 26 13.01 -7.92 12.59
C LEU A 26 13.33 -9.37 12.22
N TYR A 27 13.34 -9.72 10.93
CA TYR A 27 13.71 -11.07 10.52
C TYR A 27 15.22 -11.28 10.79
N PRO A 28 15.61 -12.26 11.61
CA PRO A 28 17.01 -12.40 12.04
C PRO A 28 17.99 -12.50 10.87
N ASP A 29 17.60 -13.22 9.80
CA ASP A 29 18.45 -13.46 8.64
C ASP A 29 18.17 -12.46 7.50
N PHE A 30 17.57 -11.29 7.81
CA PHE A 30 17.21 -10.30 6.78
C PHE A 30 18.39 -9.90 5.91
N LYS A 31 19.56 -9.65 6.51
CA LYS A 31 20.77 -9.21 5.77
C LYS A 31 21.27 -10.29 4.83
N GLU A 32 21.29 -11.55 5.28
CA GLU A 32 21.67 -12.67 4.42
C GLU A 32 20.67 -12.86 3.28
N LEU A 33 19.37 -12.87 3.57
CA LEU A 33 18.33 -12.96 2.55
C LEU A 33 18.47 -11.82 1.54
N TYR A 34 18.67 -10.58 2.01
CA TYR A 34 18.84 -9.43 1.14
C TYR A 34 20.05 -9.59 0.20
N ILE A 35 21.19 -9.99 0.72
CA ILE A 35 22.42 -10.22 -0.07
C ILE A 35 22.15 -11.30 -1.13
N ARG A 36 21.60 -12.45 -0.75
CA ARG A 36 21.30 -13.55 -1.67
C ARG A 36 20.35 -13.13 -2.79
N LEU A 37 19.30 -12.36 -2.47
CA LEU A 37 18.38 -11.85 -3.48
C LEU A 37 19.07 -10.86 -4.43
N LYS A 38 19.98 -10.03 -3.93
CA LYS A 38 20.79 -9.11 -4.77
C LYS A 38 21.76 -9.86 -5.67
N GLU A 39 22.41 -10.90 -5.16
CA GLU A 39 23.32 -11.77 -5.93
C GLU A 39 22.59 -12.51 -7.08
N LYS A 40 21.31 -12.85 -6.89
CA LYS A 40 20.44 -13.40 -7.93
C LYS A 40 19.97 -12.37 -8.97
N GLY A 41 20.33 -11.10 -8.81
CA GLY A 41 19.99 -10.02 -9.74
C GLY A 41 18.63 -9.38 -9.54
N PHE A 42 17.89 -9.68 -8.45
CA PHE A 42 16.61 -9.04 -8.19
C PHE A 42 16.74 -7.54 -7.91
N ILE A 43 15.77 -6.80 -8.38
CA ILE A 43 15.57 -5.38 -8.08
C ILE A 43 14.69 -5.30 -6.83
N LEU A 44 15.29 -4.93 -5.68
CA LEU A 44 14.63 -4.98 -4.39
C LEU A 44 14.02 -3.63 -4.00
N THR A 45 12.81 -3.65 -3.50
CA THR A 45 12.16 -2.57 -2.75
C THR A 45 11.86 -3.07 -1.33
N ILE A 46 11.94 -2.20 -0.33
CA ILE A 46 11.74 -2.56 1.07
C ILE A 46 10.66 -1.66 1.65
N ASN A 47 9.65 -2.25 2.30
CA ASN A 47 8.72 -1.51 3.15
C ASN A 47 9.12 -1.70 4.59
N THR A 48 9.41 -0.62 5.30
CA THR A 48 9.85 -0.63 6.71
C THR A 48 9.25 0.55 7.48
N ASN A 49 9.16 0.42 8.79
CA ASN A 49 8.87 1.54 9.69
C ASN A 49 10.12 2.38 10.02
N ALA A 50 11.27 2.02 9.47
CA ALA A 50 12.59 2.63 9.62
C ALA A 50 13.17 2.66 11.05
N THR A 51 12.46 2.19 12.07
CA THR A 51 12.94 2.27 13.47
C THR A 51 14.13 1.36 13.78
N LEU A 52 14.45 0.44 12.87
CA LEU A 52 15.57 -0.51 12.98
C LEU A 52 16.68 -0.25 11.94
N ILE A 53 16.61 0.85 11.22
CA ILE A 53 17.67 1.24 10.29
C ILE A 53 18.89 1.69 11.08
N ASP A 54 19.90 0.83 11.15
CA ASP A 54 21.20 1.07 11.78
C ASP A 54 22.31 1.32 10.75
N ASP A 55 23.51 1.63 11.22
CA ASP A 55 24.66 1.92 10.38
C ASP A 55 25.08 0.71 9.53
N GLU A 56 24.90 -0.51 10.03
CA GLU A 56 25.22 -1.72 9.29
C GLU A 56 24.25 -1.91 8.12
N THR A 57 22.96 -1.70 8.35
CA THR A 57 21.91 -1.79 7.33
C THR A 57 22.11 -0.75 6.23
N VAL A 58 22.41 0.51 6.57
CA VAL A 58 22.62 1.54 5.53
C VAL A 58 23.90 1.31 4.74
N ARG A 59 24.99 0.80 5.35
CA ARG A 59 26.20 0.39 4.63
C ARG A 59 25.94 -0.78 3.69
N LEU A 60 25.11 -1.74 4.11
CA LEU A 60 24.67 -2.82 3.23
C LEU A 60 23.89 -2.27 2.03
N PHE A 61 22.92 -1.37 2.28
CA PHE A 61 22.13 -0.72 1.22
C PHE A 61 22.99 0.17 0.31
N GLN A 62 24.02 0.82 0.82
CA GLN A 62 24.95 1.60 0.01
C GLN A 62 25.76 0.70 -0.94
N ARG A 63 26.22 -0.45 -0.45
CA ARG A 63 26.99 -1.42 -1.25
C ARG A 63 26.12 -2.15 -2.27
N LEU A 64 24.93 -2.59 -1.88
CA LEU A 64 23.98 -3.35 -2.68
C LEU A 64 22.65 -2.55 -2.73
N LYS A 65 22.62 -1.47 -3.52
CA LYS A 65 21.51 -0.52 -3.50
C LYS A 65 20.16 -1.18 -3.75
N PRO A 66 19.17 -0.98 -2.86
CA PRO A 66 17.78 -1.25 -3.20
C PRO A 66 17.33 -0.27 -4.29
N ARG A 67 16.28 -0.61 -5.02
CA ARG A 67 15.61 0.35 -5.89
C ARG A 67 15.03 1.50 -5.07
N ARG A 68 14.41 1.17 -3.94
CA ARG A 68 13.77 2.15 -3.04
C ARG A 68 13.51 1.54 -1.67
N VAL A 69 13.57 2.37 -0.65
CA VAL A 69 13.05 2.09 0.69
C VAL A 69 11.78 2.92 0.90
N ASN A 70 10.64 2.25 1.06
CA ASN A 70 9.39 2.90 1.42
C ASN A 70 9.28 2.90 2.94
N VAL A 71 9.25 4.07 3.54
CA VAL A 71 9.15 4.24 5.00
C VAL A 71 7.70 4.56 5.38
N SER A 72 7.12 3.74 6.23
CA SER A 72 5.78 3.99 6.77
C SER A 72 5.86 5.05 7.87
N LEU A 73 5.22 6.19 7.65
CA LEU A 73 5.07 7.26 8.63
C LEU A 73 3.66 7.20 9.24
N TYR A 74 3.60 7.11 10.57
CA TYR A 74 2.35 6.94 11.32
C TYR A 74 1.94 8.18 12.12
N GLY A 75 2.67 9.27 12.02
CA GLY A 75 2.42 10.54 12.71
C GLY A 75 3.69 11.37 12.78
N VAL A 76 3.57 12.54 13.40
CA VAL A 76 4.67 13.50 13.56
C VAL A 76 5.04 13.74 15.02
N THR A 77 4.58 12.88 15.92
CA THR A 77 4.90 12.96 17.35
C THR A 77 5.10 11.57 17.97
N ASN A 78 5.92 11.49 19.02
CA ASN A 78 6.05 10.28 19.83
C ASN A 78 4.73 9.90 20.52
N GLY A 79 3.88 10.88 20.83
CA GLY A 79 2.54 10.65 21.40
C GLY A 79 1.65 9.85 20.44
N THR A 80 1.65 10.21 19.17
CA THR A 80 0.90 9.48 18.13
C THR A 80 1.45 8.08 17.93
N TYR A 81 2.76 7.91 17.88
CA TYR A 81 3.38 6.60 17.79
C TYR A 81 3.11 5.73 19.02
N LEU A 82 3.09 6.31 20.22
CA LEU A 82 2.72 5.57 21.43
C LEU A 82 1.27 5.08 21.37
N ASN A 83 0.35 5.95 20.97
CA ASN A 83 -1.08 5.63 20.92
C ASN A 83 -1.43 4.63 19.80
N LEU A 84 -0.79 4.74 18.63
CA LEU A 84 -1.11 3.93 17.47
C LEU A 84 -0.29 2.64 17.39
N CYS A 85 1.01 2.71 17.70
CA CYS A 85 1.97 1.62 17.49
C CYS A 85 2.50 1.05 18.80
N HIS A 86 2.10 1.59 19.97
CA HIS A 86 2.65 1.27 21.29
C HIS A 86 4.18 1.43 21.38
N ALA A 87 4.72 2.40 20.63
CA ALA A 87 6.16 2.67 20.52
C ALA A 87 6.49 4.02 21.19
N THR A 88 7.11 3.98 22.36
CA THR A 88 7.39 5.16 23.21
C THR A 88 8.19 6.25 22.48
N ASN A 89 9.22 5.90 21.72
CA ASN A 89 10.06 6.83 20.97
C ASN A 89 10.02 6.47 19.47
N GLY A 90 8.84 6.06 18.98
CA GLY A 90 8.70 5.52 17.63
C GLY A 90 8.95 6.56 16.56
N PHE A 91 8.50 7.80 16.77
CA PHE A 91 8.72 8.88 15.83
C PHE A 91 10.20 9.27 15.73
N ASP A 92 10.87 9.52 16.87
CA ASP A 92 12.30 9.88 16.89
C ASP A 92 13.14 8.78 16.22
N ARG A 93 12.86 7.51 16.51
CA ARG A 93 13.56 6.39 15.89
C ARG A 93 13.32 6.30 14.39
N CYS A 94 12.09 6.59 13.93
CA CYS A 94 11.78 6.66 12.52
C CYS A 94 12.57 7.80 11.83
N LEU A 95 12.62 8.98 12.44
CA LEU A 95 13.41 10.11 11.94
C LEU A 95 14.90 9.81 11.88
N GLU A 96 15.46 9.14 12.90
CA GLU A 96 16.86 8.70 12.87
C GLU A 96 17.12 7.74 11.71
N GLY A 97 16.22 6.77 11.48
CA GLY A 97 16.32 5.87 10.34
C GLY A 97 16.25 6.59 9.00
N LEU A 98 15.33 7.56 8.85
CA LEU A 98 15.23 8.41 7.67
C LEU A 98 16.50 9.25 7.46
N LYS A 99 17.06 9.83 8.52
CA LYS A 99 18.30 10.59 8.47
C LYS A 99 19.45 9.74 7.92
N ARG A 100 19.63 8.53 8.46
CA ARG A 100 20.64 7.59 7.97
C ARG A 100 20.43 7.24 6.49
N LEU A 101 19.20 6.92 6.07
CA LEU A 101 18.91 6.64 4.67
C LEU A 101 19.28 7.81 3.75
N LYS A 102 18.96 9.04 4.15
CA LYS A 102 19.29 10.27 3.41
C LYS A 102 20.79 10.51 3.35
N GLU A 103 21.51 10.41 4.47
CA GLU A 103 22.96 10.60 4.56
C GLU A 103 23.73 9.62 3.66
N TYR A 104 23.25 8.40 3.52
CA TYR A 104 23.85 7.38 2.65
C TYR A 104 23.32 7.38 1.21
N GLY A 105 22.48 8.34 0.84
CA GLY A 105 21.96 8.51 -0.53
C GLY A 105 21.08 7.34 -0.98
N ILE A 106 20.29 6.77 -0.08
CA ILE A 106 19.34 5.70 -0.38
C ILE A 106 18.03 6.31 -0.87
N ASP A 107 17.58 5.91 -2.08
CA ASP A 107 16.27 6.34 -2.60
C ASP A 107 15.16 5.96 -1.62
N THR A 108 14.50 6.95 -1.07
CA THR A 108 13.53 6.80 0.01
C THR A 108 12.21 7.49 -0.37
N LYS A 109 11.10 6.86 0.00
CA LYS A 109 9.74 7.41 -0.16
C LYS A 109 8.98 7.25 1.14
N LEU A 110 8.17 8.25 1.51
CA LEU A 110 7.26 8.16 2.64
C LEU A 110 5.90 7.58 2.22
N ASN A 111 5.41 6.62 2.97
CA ASN A 111 4.04 6.14 2.92
C ASN A 111 3.30 6.67 4.16
N LEU A 112 2.45 7.66 3.97
CA LEU A 112 1.66 8.28 5.02
C LEU A 112 0.42 7.41 5.26
N THR A 113 0.44 6.59 6.32
CA THR A 113 -0.68 5.69 6.63
C THR A 113 -1.63 6.37 7.59
N LEU A 114 -2.85 6.67 7.13
CA LEU A 114 -3.84 7.41 7.90
C LEU A 114 -4.81 6.48 8.61
N THR A 115 -4.98 6.72 9.90
CA THR A 115 -5.94 6.07 10.79
C THR A 115 -6.78 7.15 11.49
N ARG A 116 -7.82 6.73 12.22
CA ARG A 116 -8.60 7.65 13.06
C ARG A 116 -7.75 8.42 14.08
N GLN A 117 -6.66 7.81 14.56
CA GLN A 117 -5.81 8.39 15.57
C GLN A 117 -4.88 9.48 15.06
N ASN A 118 -4.49 9.43 13.78
CA ASN A 118 -3.47 10.31 13.22
C ASN A 118 -3.91 11.17 12.04
N ILE A 119 -5.13 10.99 11.52
CA ILE A 119 -5.58 11.69 10.31
C ILE A 119 -5.53 13.22 10.43
N LYS A 120 -5.63 13.75 11.64
CA LYS A 120 -5.49 15.18 11.91
C LYS A 120 -4.06 15.72 11.76
N GLU A 121 -3.08 14.83 11.76
CA GLU A 121 -1.67 15.17 11.54
C GLU A 121 -1.28 15.08 10.04
N HIS A 122 -2.22 14.78 9.14
CA HIS A 122 -1.93 14.54 7.73
C HIS A 122 -1.18 15.70 7.08
N ARG A 123 -1.63 16.95 7.28
CA ARG A 123 -0.94 18.15 6.77
C ARG A 123 0.50 18.24 7.25
N GLN A 124 0.73 18.02 8.53
CA GLN A 124 2.07 18.05 9.12
C GLN A 124 2.96 16.91 8.56
N MET A 125 2.36 15.75 8.24
CA MET A 125 3.09 14.67 7.55
C MET A 125 3.50 15.06 6.12
N LEU A 126 2.64 15.79 5.39
CA LEU A 126 2.96 16.33 4.07
C LEU A 126 4.09 17.36 4.15
N GLU A 127 4.00 18.30 5.10
CA GLU A 127 5.02 19.31 5.37
C GLU A 127 6.37 18.68 5.73
N LEU A 128 6.36 17.64 6.57
CA LEU A 128 7.59 16.89 6.92
C LEU A 128 8.21 16.23 5.68
N ALA A 129 7.42 15.69 4.78
CA ALA A 129 7.93 15.09 3.55
C ALA A 129 8.58 16.13 2.64
N ASP A 130 8.01 17.34 2.55
CA ASP A 130 8.58 18.46 1.80
C ASP A 130 9.89 18.96 2.44
N GLU A 131 9.91 19.14 3.75
CA GLU A 131 11.11 19.54 4.48
C GLU A 131 12.29 18.60 4.22
N TRP A 132 11.99 17.32 4.09
CA TRP A 132 12.99 16.30 3.83
C TRP A 132 13.25 16.06 2.34
N ASP A 133 12.51 16.72 1.43
CA ASP A 133 12.55 16.51 -0.03
C ASP A 133 12.35 15.03 -0.39
N LEU A 134 11.34 14.42 0.21
CA LEU A 134 10.99 13.00 0.02
C LEU A 134 9.68 12.86 -0.75
N PRO A 135 9.65 12.03 -1.82
CA PRO A 135 8.40 11.66 -2.44
C PRO A 135 7.50 10.95 -1.44
N MET A 136 6.19 11.16 -1.53
CA MET A 136 5.22 10.60 -0.60
C MET A 136 4.03 9.96 -1.28
N LEU A 137 3.31 9.14 -0.53
CA LEU A 137 2.02 8.56 -0.89
C LEU A 137 1.12 8.52 0.34
N THR A 138 -0.04 9.13 0.26
CA THR A 138 -1.08 9.02 1.29
C THR A 138 -1.87 7.72 1.11
N ASN A 139 -1.90 6.89 2.15
CA ASN A 139 -2.72 5.70 2.25
C ASN A 139 -3.83 5.97 3.27
N SER A 140 -5.01 6.29 2.79
CA SER A 140 -6.18 6.71 3.60
C SER A 140 -7.16 5.58 3.87
N TYR A 141 -7.06 4.47 3.12
CA TYR A 141 -7.95 3.34 3.26
C TYR A 141 -7.34 2.26 4.17
N ILE A 142 -8.02 1.96 5.28
CA ILE A 142 -7.70 0.81 6.13
C ILE A 142 -8.55 -0.38 5.69
N SER A 143 -7.91 -1.43 5.20
CA SER A 143 -8.57 -2.66 4.77
C SER A 143 -9.28 -3.35 5.92
N VAL A 144 -10.47 -3.90 5.64
CA VAL A 144 -11.22 -4.74 6.58
C VAL A 144 -10.64 -6.16 6.65
N TYR A 145 -9.72 -6.47 5.76
CA TYR A 145 -9.13 -7.80 5.68
C TYR A 145 -8.17 -8.04 6.85
N SER A 146 -8.48 -9.08 7.63
CA SER A 146 -7.57 -9.59 8.64
C SER A 146 -6.72 -10.70 8.05
N ARG A 147 -5.41 -10.50 8.01
CA ARG A 147 -4.50 -11.53 7.50
C ARG A 147 -4.55 -12.78 8.38
N PRO A 148 -4.52 -14.00 7.80
CA PRO A 148 -4.43 -15.23 8.57
C PRO A 148 -3.27 -15.16 9.57
N GLY A 149 -3.52 -15.49 10.84
CA GLY A 149 -2.52 -15.42 11.91
C GLY A 149 -2.37 -14.06 12.59
N CYS A 150 -3.08 -13.02 12.17
CA CYS A 150 -3.21 -11.77 12.95
C CYS A 150 -4.27 -11.96 14.02
N ALA A 151 -3.84 -12.07 15.28
CA ALA A 151 -4.72 -12.37 16.41
C ALA A 151 -5.63 -11.21 16.86
N THR A 152 -5.52 -10.03 16.27
CA THR A 152 -6.26 -8.83 16.71
C THR A 152 -7.21 -8.36 15.64
N THR A 153 -8.46 -8.71 15.77
CA THR A 153 -9.56 -7.96 15.16
C THR A 153 -9.83 -6.71 16.00
N LEU A 154 -9.04 -5.66 15.79
CA LEU A 154 -9.46 -4.37 16.31
C LEU A 154 -10.79 -3.99 15.63
N PRO A 155 -11.79 -3.52 16.39
CA PRO A 155 -13.01 -3.03 15.79
C PRO A 155 -12.68 -1.97 14.74
N LEU A 156 -13.20 -2.10 13.53
CA LEU A 156 -12.90 -1.20 12.41
C LEU A 156 -13.19 0.27 12.73
N ASP A 157 -14.21 0.51 13.53
CA ASP A 157 -14.62 1.82 14.02
C ASP A 157 -13.58 2.48 14.94
N THR A 158 -12.65 1.72 15.52
CA THR A 158 -11.56 2.29 16.32
C THR A 158 -10.35 2.72 15.46
N CYS A 159 -10.16 2.10 14.31
CA CYS A 159 -9.00 2.34 13.45
C CYS A 159 -9.32 3.20 12.23
N ARG A 160 -10.51 3.04 11.65
CA ARG A 160 -10.91 3.73 10.43
C ARG A 160 -11.33 5.15 10.70
N PRO A 161 -10.77 6.13 9.96
CA PRO A 161 -11.35 7.47 9.93
C PRO A 161 -12.75 7.46 9.34
N VAL A 162 -13.56 8.46 9.63
CA VAL A 162 -14.87 8.58 8.97
C VAL A 162 -14.70 8.99 7.50
N PRO A 163 -15.64 8.62 6.62
CA PRO A 163 -15.49 8.87 5.16
C PRO A 163 -15.20 10.32 4.78
N ASP A 164 -15.74 11.28 5.51
CA ASP A 164 -15.53 12.71 5.24
C ASP A 164 -14.10 13.16 5.58
N GLU A 165 -13.49 12.63 6.64
CA GLU A 165 -12.09 12.88 6.99
C GLU A 165 -11.15 12.24 5.97
N VAL A 166 -11.45 11.02 5.53
CA VAL A 166 -10.69 10.36 4.46
C VAL A 166 -10.73 11.19 3.18
N ALA A 167 -11.92 11.60 2.76
CA ALA A 167 -12.09 12.41 1.56
C ALA A 167 -11.34 13.75 1.67
N HIS A 168 -11.33 14.36 2.85
CA HIS A 168 -10.59 15.60 3.12
C HIS A 168 -9.08 15.36 2.95
N ALA A 169 -8.53 14.33 3.58
CA ALA A 169 -7.11 14.02 3.45
C ALA A 169 -6.70 13.67 2.00
N GLU A 170 -7.57 12.99 1.26
CA GLU A 170 -7.31 12.70 -0.16
C GLU A 170 -7.34 13.96 -1.03
N VAL A 171 -8.26 14.89 -0.78
CA VAL A 171 -8.30 16.19 -1.47
C VAL A 171 -7.08 17.02 -1.10
N GLU A 172 -6.73 17.11 0.18
CA GLU A 172 -5.53 17.80 0.66
C GLU A 172 -4.24 17.24 0.01
N ALA A 173 -4.13 15.90 -0.12
CA ALA A 173 -3.01 15.29 -0.82
C ALA A 173 -2.97 15.65 -2.32
N LEU A 174 -4.14 15.82 -2.97
CA LEU A 174 -4.23 16.28 -4.35
C LEU A 174 -3.86 17.76 -4.47
N GLU A 175 -4.35 18.61 -3.58
CA GLU A 175 -3.98 20.03 -3.51
C GLU A 175 -2.48 20.20 -3.33
N HIS A 176 -1.90 19.44 -2.41
CA HIS A 176 -0.46 19.41 -2.19
C HIS A 176 0.31 18.96 -3.45
N LYS A 177 -0.13 17.87 -4.09
CA LYS A 177 0.51 17.30 -5.27
C LYS A 177 0.49 18.23 -6.49
N TYR A 178 -0.63 18.90 -6.72
CA TYR A 178 -0.85 19.72 -7.91
C TYR A 178 -0.57 21.21 -7.67
N GLY A 179 -0.52 21.65 -6.42
CA GLY A 179 -0.25 23.03 -6.06
C GLY A 179 -1.14 24.00 -6.85
N LYS A 180 -0.53 24.94 -7.56
CA LYS A 180 -1.26 25.95 -8.38
C LYS A 180 -2.11 25.34 -9.51
N GLU A 181 -1.82 24.13 -9.94
CA GLU A 181 -2.55 23.42 -10.99
C GLU A 181 -3.76 22.65 -10.45
N TYR A 182 -3.96 22.59 -9.14
CA TYR A 182 -5.05 21.83 -8.52
C TYR A 182 -6.42 22.25 -9.04
N THR A 183 -6.71 23.56 -9.16
CA THR A 183 -7.99 24.06 -9.68
C THR A 183 -8.29 23.53 -11.08
N SER A 184 -7.30 23.57 -11.97
CA SER A 184 -7.43 23.04 -13.34
C SER A 184 -7.67 21.54 -13.33
N TYR A 185 -6.89 20.80 -12.53
CA TYR A 185 -7.04 19.36 -12.36
C TYR A 185 -8.44 18.99 -11.84
N ALA A 186 -8.88 19.63 -10.74
CA ALA A 186 -10.16 19.35 -10.12
C ALA A 186 -11.34 19.66 -11.05
N THR A 187 -11.28 20.80 -11.77
CA THR A 187 -12.27 21.19 -12.79
C THR A 187 -12.37 20.13 -13.89
N HIS A 188 -11.24 19.69 -14.42
CA HIS A 188 -11.20 18.67 -15.47
C HIS A 188 -11.84 17.34 -14.98
N VAL A 189 -11.46 16.87 -13.80
CA VAL A 189 -12.00 15.64 -13.21
C VAL A 189 -13.51 15.76 -12.98
N LEU A 190 -13.98 16.88 -12.44
CA LEU A 190 -15.42 17.09 -12.20
C LEU A 190 -16.23 17.14 -13.51
N GLN A 191 -15.69 17.74 -14.58
CA GLN A 191 -16.32 17.72 -15.91
C GLN A 191 -16.41 16.29 -16.48
N GLN A 192 -15.35 15.48 -16.33
CA GLN A 192 -15.39 14.07 -16.73
C GLN A 192 -16.48 13.29 -15.98
N LEU A 193 -16.62 13.54 -14.68
CA LEU A 193 -17.67 12.92 -13.85
C LEU A 193 -19.08 13.33 -14.32
N GLU A 194 -19.27 14.57 -14.74
CA GLU A 194 -20.57 15.08 -15.24
C GLU A 194 -20.93 14.48 -16.59
N ARG A 195 -19.94 14.21 -17.45
CA ARG A 195 -20.13 13.52 -18.74
C ARG A 195 -20.29 12.00 -18.59
N GLY A 196 -20.13 11.46 -17.37
CA GLY A 196 -20.15 10.01 -17.15
C GLY A 196 -18.91 9.29 -17.71
N GLU A 197 -17.86 10.04 -18.04
CA GLU A 197 -16.60 9.49 -18.54
C GLU A 197 -15.85 8.81 -17.38
N SER A 198 -15.55 7.53 -17.56
CA SER A 198 -14.70 6.79 -16.61
C SER A 198 -13.53 6.18 -17.38
N PRO A 199 -12.29 6.43 -16.95
CA PRO A 199 -11.12 5.78 -17.53
C PRO A 199 -11.07 4.28 -17.25
N VAL A 200 -11.94 3.80 -16.36
CA VAL A 200 -12.05 2.37 -16.04
C VAL A 200 -13.26 1.79 -16.78
N PRO A 201 -13.08 0.76 -17.61
CA PRO A 201 -14.17 0.14 -18.35
C PRO A 201 -15.33 -0.25 -17.44
N ALA A 202 -16.57 -0.01 -17.88
CA ALA A 202 -17.77 -0.39 -17.15
C ALA A 202 -17.93 -1.92 -17.08
N GLU A 203 -17.39 -2.63 -18.07
CA GLU A 203 -17.35 -4.08 -18.16
C GLU A 203 -15.88 -4.52 -18.05
N GLY A 204 -15.58 -5.31 -17.06
CA GLY A 204 -14.25 -5.85 -16.83
C GLY A 204 -14.32 -7.15 -16.06
N ILE A 205 -13.65 -8.16 -16.56
CA ILE A 205 -13.37 -9.38 -15.83
C ILE A 205 -12.05 -9.17 -15.09
N GLY A 206 -12.02 -9.59 -13.81
CA GLY A 206 -10.80 -9.64 -13.03
C GLY A 206 -10.37 -8.34 -12.38
N LEU A 207 -9.10 -8.30 -12.05
CA LEU A 207 -8.47 -7.21 -11.32
C LEU A 207 -8.04 -6.08 -12.28
N ALA A 208 -8.39 -4.84 -11.98
CA ALA A 208 -7.97 -3.68 -12.77
C ALA A 208 -6.47 -3.31 -12.58
N CYS A 209 -5.79 -3.95 -11.63
CA CYS A 209 -4.38 -3.73 -11.30
C CYS A 209 -3.46 -4.84 -11.83
N ARG A 210 -2.24 -4.90 -11.32
CA ARG A 210 -1.21 -5.90 -11.69
C ARG A 210 -1.39 -7.26 -10.98
N ALA A 211 -2.20 -7.34 -9.93
CA ALA A 211 -2.41 -8.55 -9.15
C ALA A 211 -2.95 -9.68 -10.03
N GLY A 212 -2.32 -10.84 -9.98
CA GLY A 212 -2.66 -12.00 -10.82
C GLY A 212 -2.41 -11.80 -12.32
N LYS A 213 -1.74 -10.71 -12.75
CA LYS A 213 -1.35 -10.45 -14.16
C LYS A 213 0.17 -10.37 -14.31
N SER A 214 0.83 -9.61 -13.47
CA SER A 214 2.28 -9.44 -13.45
C SER A 214 2.84 -9.30 -12.02
N SER A 215 2.03 -9.51 -11.00
CA SER A 215 2.46 -9.52 -9.61
C SER A 215 1.64 -10.52 -8.80
N ALA A 216 2.27 -11.06 -7.75
CA ALA A 216 1.67 -11.91 -6.74
C ALA A 216 2.19 -11.53 -5.36
N TRP A 217 1.53 -12.01 -4.35
CA TRP A 217 1.95 -11.95 -2.96
C TRP A 217 2.29 -13.35 -2.46
N ILE A 218 3.41 -13.49 -1.77
CA ILE A 218 3.78 -14.74 -1.08
C ILE A 218 3.89 -14.38 0.40
N ASN A 219 3.09 -15.04 1.22
CA ASN A 219 3.11 -14.81 2.66
C ASN A 219 4.17 -15.67 3.37
N TRP A 220 4.36 -15.42 4.66
CA TRP A 220 5.32 -16.12 5.52
C TRP A 220 5.03 -17.63 5.66
N GLN A 221 3.82 -18.10 5.35
CA GLN A 221 3.45 -19.51 5.33
C GLN A 221 3.78 -20.20 3.99
N GLY A 222 4.35 -19.47 3.03
CA GLY A 222 4.62 -19.98 1.68
C GLY A 222 3.36 -20.11 0.83
N VAL A 223 2.33 -19.31 1.10
CA VAL A 223 1.11 -19.30 0.29
C VAL A 223 1.17 -18.13 -0.68
N MET A 224 0.99 -18.44 -1.97
CA MET A 224 0.87 -17.43 -3.04
C MET A 224 -0.58 -17.03 -3.23
N THR A 225 -0.84 -15.72 -3.26
CA THR A 225 -2.12 -15.10 -3.60
C THR A 225 -1.90 -13.98 -4.62
N PRO A 226 -2.93 -13.49 -5.32
CA PRO A 226 -2.76 -12.38 -6.27
C PRO A 226 -2.30 -11.09 -5.61
N CYS A 227 -2.77 -10.83 -4.39
CA CYS A 227 -2.58 -9.57 -3.65
C CYS A 227 -2.60 -9.84 -2.15
N VAL A 228 -2.00 -8.95 -1.38
CA VAL A 228 -1.99 -8.96 0.08
C VAL A 228 -3.40 -8.91 0.71
N ASP A 229 -4.35 -8.27 0.03
CA ASP A 229 -5.74 -8.12 0.49
C ASP A 229 -6.69 -9.22 -0.05
N MET A 230 -6.16 -10.33 -0.57
CA MET A 230 -6.94 -11.44 -1.10
C MET A 230 -6.54 -12.77 -0.45
N GLU A 231 -7.53 -13.46 0.15
CA GLU A 231 -7.35 -14.84 0.62
C GLU A 231 -7.47 -15.86 -0.51
N THR A 232 -8.24 -15.54 -1.52
CA THR A 232 -8.49 -16.44 -2.65
C THR A 232 -8.43 -15.67 -3.98
N PRO A 233 -7.89 -16.30 -5.03
CA PRO A 233 -7.29 -17.64 -5.06
C PRO A 233 -5.98 -17.72 -4.28
N ALA A 234 -5.70 -18.88 -3.70
CA ALA A 234 -4.48 -19.17 -2.96
C ALA A 234 -3.88 -20.52 -3.39
N VAL A 235 -2.55 -20.60 -3.40
CA VAL A 235 -1.81 -21.84 -3.73
C VAL A 235 -0.60 -21.96 -2.79
N SER A 236 -0.45 -23.13 -2.16
CA SER A 236 0.69 -23.41 -1.28
C SER A 236 1.94 -23.77 -2.08
N LEU A 237 3.02 -23.06 -1.85
CA LEU A 237 4.34 -23.35 -2.42
C LEU A 237 5.08 -24.44 -1.67
N LEU A 238 4.53 -24.97 -0.59
CA LEU A 238 5.08 -26.14 0.11
C LEU A 238 4.82 -27.44 -0.67
N SER A 239 3.82 -27.44 -1.55
CA SER A 239 3.41 -28.61 -2.34
C SER A 239 3.35 -28.36 -3.85
N THR A 240 3.64 -27.13 -4.28
CA THR A 240 3.49 -26.72 -5.70
C THR A 240 4.67 -25.83 -6.06
N THR A 241 5.16 -25.94 -7.30
CA THR A 241 6.20 -25.04 -7.80
C THR A 241 5.68 -23.61 -7.97
N VAL A 242 6.56 -22.62 -7.91
CA VAL A 242 6.19 -21.20 -8.14
C VAL A 242 5.57 -21.03 -9.54
N SER A 243 6.10 -21.72 -10.56
CA SER A 243 5.57 -21.67 -11.93
C SER A 243 4.14 -22.16 -12.03
N ASP A 244 3.86 -23.32 -11.42
CA ASP A 244 2.51 -23.89 -11.49
C ASP A 244 1.51 -23.15 -10.59
N ALA A 245 1.96 -22.67 -9.43
CA ALA A 245 1.18 -21.80 -8.57
C ALA A 245 0.79 -20.51 -9.31
N TRP A 246 1.75 -19.89 -10.00
CA TRP A 246 1.50 -18.68 -10.79
C TRP A 246 0.46 -18.92 -11.89
N LYS A 247 0.57 -20.00 -12.67
CA LYS A 247 -0.43 -20.36 -13.70
C LYS A 247 -1.83 -20.50 -13.11
N GLN A 248 -1.94 -21.20 -11.95
CA GLN A 248 -3.23 -21.37 -11.27
C GLN A 248 -3.81 -20.02 -10.80
N ILE A 249 -2.96 -19.13 -10.24
CA ILE A 249 -3.40 -17.80 -9.81
C ILE A 249 -3.90 -16.98 -10.98
N VAL A 250 -3.15 -16.91 -12.09
CA VAL A 250 -3.53 -16.16 -13.30
C VAL A 250 -4.89 -16.65 -13.83
N THR A 251 -5.02 -17.97 -14.08
CA THR A 251 -6.27 -18.56 -14.60
C THR A 251 -7.48 -18.25 -13.74
N LYS A 252 -7.32 -18.34 -12.40
CA LYS A 252 -8.41 -18.02 -11.48
C LYS A 252 -8.72 -16.53 -11.42
N CYS A 253 -7.72 -15.66 -11.56
CA CYS A 253 -7.92 -14.21 -11.59
C CYS A 253 -8.66 -13.73 -12.84
N GLU A 254 -8.43 -14.36 -13.98
CA GLU A 254 -9.16 -14.07 -15.22
C GLU A 254 -10.67 -14.35 -15.13
N GLN A 255 -11.07 -15.24 -14.22
CA GLN A 255 -12.48 -15.62 -14.01
C GLN A 255 -13.17 -14.78 -12.93
N LEU A 256 -12.46 -13.87 -12.24
CA LEU A 256 -13.04 -13.05 -11.17
C LEU A 256 -14.07 -12.06 -11.77
N PRO A 257 -15.31 -12.08 -11.27
CA PRO A 257 -16.34 -11.16 -11.77
C PRO A 257 -16.08 -9.75 -11.25
N PHE A 258 -16.40 -8.76 -12.06
CA PHE A 258 -16.42 -7.38 -11.61
C PHE A 258 -17.62 -7.15 -10.67
N HIS A 259 -17.47 -6.26 -9.67
CA HIS A 259 -18.56 -5.90 -8.77
C HIS A 259 -19.66 -5.14 -9.53
N LYS A 260 -20.87 -5.72 -9.59
CA LYS A 260 -22.01 -5.15 -10.32
C LYS A 260 -22.38 -3.74 -9.83
N GLU A 261 -22.23 -3.48 -8.54
CA GLU A 261 -22.49 -2.16 -7.94
C GLU A 261 -21.55 -1.06 -8.44
N CYS A 262 -20.36 -1.45 -8.92
CA CYS A 262 -19.38 -0.53 -9.48
C CYS A 262 -19.48 -0.40 -11.00
N ALA A 263 -20.19 -1.29 -11.66
CA ALA A 263 -20.47 -1.20 -13.09
C ALA A 263 -21.39 0.01 -13.35
N GLY A 264 -20.99 0.92 -14.24
CA GLY A 264 -21.78 2.13 -14.51
C GLY A 264 -21.75 3.19 -13.41
N CYS A 265 -20.97 3.03 -12.35
CA CYS A 265 -20.82 4.06 -11.31
C CYS A 265 -20.06 5.28 -11.86
N THR A 266 -20.71 6.44 -11.85
CA THR A 266 -20.14 7.70 -12.35
C THR A 266 -18.99 8.26 -11.48
N LEU A 267 -18.76 7.72 -10.27
CA LEU A 267 -17.69 8.17 -9.37
C LEU A 267 -16.41 7.33 -9.48
N ARG A 268 -16.33 6.39 -10.39
CA ARG A 268 -15.19 5.45 -10.47
C ARG A 268 -13.84 6.12 -10.71
N SER A 269 -13.80 7.23 -11.43
CA SER A 269 -12.55 7.97 -11.72
C SER A 269 -11.92 8.61 -10.48
N ILE A 270 -12.70 8.80 -9.42
CA ILE A 270 -12.22 9.36 -8.15
C ILE A 270 -12.35 8.39 -6.98
N CYS A 271 -12.84 7.18 -7.24
CA CYS A 271 -13.00 6.14 -6.23
C CYS A 271 -11.83 5.16 -6.30
N ASP A 272 -11.05 5.07 -5.23
CA ASP A 272 -9.89 4.19 -5.12
C ASP A 272 -10.28 2.73 -4.82
N VAL A 273 -11.54 2.37 -5.09
CA VAL A 273 -12.03 1.01 -4.91
C VAL A 273 -11.34 0.03 -5.85
N CYS A 274 -10.75 -1.03 -5.28
CA CYS A 274 -10.26 -2.17 -6.04
C CYS A 274 -11.17 -3.40 -5.80
N TYR A 275 -10.94 -4.46 -6.59
CA TYR A 275 -11.70 -5.71 -6.46
C TYR A 275 -11.60 -6.31 -5.03
N ALA A 276 -10.38 -6.41 -4.50
CA ALA A 276 -10.14 -6.99 -3.18
C ALA A 276 -10.86 -6.20 -2.08
N ASN A 277 -10.69 -4.86 -2.08
CA ASN A 277 -11.33 -4.01 -1.08
C ASN A 277 -12.86 -4.07 -1.15
N ALA A 278 -13.43 -4.03 -2.35
CA ALA A 278 -14.89 -4.14 -2.52
C ALA A 278 -15.43 -5.49 -2.07
N ARG A 279 -14.71 -6.56 -2.36
CA ARG A 279 -15.09 -7.92 -1.90
C ARG A 279 -15.03 -8.00 -0.38
N ASN A 280 -13.93 -7.59 0.23
CA ASN A 280 -13.73 -7.65 1.67
C ASN A 280 -14.77 -6.79 2.42
N GLU A 281 -15.08 -5.57 1.93
CA GLU A 281 -16.17 -4.73 2.48
C GLU A 281 -17.52 -5.43 2.43
N LYS A 282 -17.81 -6.08 1.31
CA LYS A 282 -19.09 -6.80 1.13
C LYS A 282 -19.20 -8.00 2.07
N GLU A 283 -18.15 -8.78 2.20
CA GLU A 283 -18.09 -9.97 3.04
C GLU A 283 -18.07 -9.63 4.54
N GLN A 284 -17.34 -8.58 4.95
CA GLN A 284 -17.13 -8.26 6.36
C GLN A 284 -18.08 -7.17 6.89
N CYS A 285 -18.51 -6.24 6.03
CA CYS A 285 -19.34 -5.09 6.41
C CYS A 285 -20.72 -5.10 5.78
N GLY A 286 -21.09 -6.15 5.04
CA GLY A 286 -22.39 -6.27 4.37
C GLY A 286 -22.55 -5.36 3.14
N GLY A 287 -21.52 -4.66 2.69
CA GLY A 287 -21.56 -3.81 1.49
C GLY A 287 -20.42 -2.81 1.38
N ILE A 288 -20.29 -2.19 0.21
CA ILE A 288 -19.22 -1.23 -0.11
C ILE A 288 -19.55 0.23 0.28
N GLY A 289 -20.54 0.42 1.17
CA GLY A 289 -21.07 1.74 1.52
C GLY A 289 -20.02 2.71 2.06
N TYR A 290 -19.01 2.22 2.78
CA TYR A 290 -17.91 3.05 3.28
C TYR A 290 -17.12 3.70 2.13
N LEU A 291 -16.70 2.90 1.15
CA LEU A 291 -15.97 3.37 -0.04
C LEU A 291 -16.82 4.34 -0.88
N CYS A 292 -18.11 4.04 -1.05
CA CYS A 292 -19.02 4.91 -1.77
C CYS A 292 -19.21 6.27 -1.09
N ARG A 293 -19.23 6.32 0.25
CA ARG A 293 -19.32 7.58 1.00
C ARG A 293 -18.06 8.42 0.85
N ILE A 294 -16.86 7.80 0.87
CA ILE A 294 -15.59 8.50 0.59
C ILE A 294 -15.66 9.17 -0.79
N ALA A 295 -15.97 8.43 -1.85
CA ALA A 295 -16.03 8.98 -3.20
C ALA A 295 -17.06 10.12 -3.35
N LYS A 296 -18.24 10.00 -2.72
CA LYS A 296 -19.26 11.06 -2.71
C LYS A 296 -18.78 12.32 -1.98
N SER A 297 -18.14 12.14 -0.82
CA SER A 297 -17.59 13.25 -0.05
C SER A 297 -16.42 13.91 -0.78
N LYS A 298 -15.53 13.14 -1.38
CA LYS A 298 -14.42 13.63 -2.21
C LYS A 298 -14.93 14.52 -3.36
N LYS A 299 -15.96 14.06 -4.10
CA LYS A 299 -16.60 14.89 -5.14
C LYS A 299 -17.14 16.21 -4.58
N LYS A 300 -17.81 16.15 -3.42
CA LYS A 300 -18.38 17.36 -2.78
C LYS A 300 -17.28 18.34 -2.37
N GLN A 301 -16.21 17.85 -1.77
CA GLN A 301 -15.09 18.68 -1.32
C GLN A 301 -14.32 19.27 -2.48
N MET A 302 -14.02 18.50 -3.54
CA MET A 302 -13.41 19.02 -4.77
C MET A 302 -14.25 20.16 -5.40
N LYS A 303 -15.59 20.09 -5.35
CA LYS A 303 -16.46 21.19 -5.79
C LYS A 303 -16.39 22.41 -4.88
N GLY A 304 -16.20 22.20 -3.58
CA GLY A 304 -16.10 23.28 -2.61
C GLY A 304 -14.76 23.99 -2.56
N SER A 305 -13.71 23.38 -3.15
CA SER A 305 -12.35 23.95 -3.25
C SER A 305 -12.13 24.76 -4.52
N LEU A 306 -13.10 24.83 -5.44
CA LEU A 306 -13.08 25.63 -6.68
C LEU A 306 -13.75 26.99 -6.50
#